data_229cc7dfcfd91bce7eeec24cf915f96a
#
_entry.id   229cc7dfcfd91bce7eeec24cf915f96a
#
_cell.length_a   1.000
_cell.length_b   1.000
_cell.length_c   1.000
_cell.angle_alpha   90.00
_cell.angle_beta   90.00
_cell.angle_gamma   90.00
#
_symmetry.space_group_name_H-M   'P 1'
#
loop_
_entity.id
_entity.type
_entity.pdbx_description
1 polymer ?
#
loop_
_entity_poly.entity_id
_entity_poly.type
_entity_poly.pdbx_seq_one_letter_code
_entity_poly.pdbx_strand_id
1 'polypeptide(L)'
;MEINRVNNLLELFYNQYQTQDKTSVFLQPLKEVEKKYSWEDVYSNVIKLSEEISRYIKKGDRCLLISENRPEWMISDLSIMLSEGITVPAYTTYVERDYEYIIDDCTPTVLIISNKTQYLKVKNIIPKKKFIKKIIFFDVIEEFDQELHVSINQIFANKNFNSLNFSELKIQRKDIACIIYTSGTQGNPKGVVLSHGGILNNCEGALGLLKEFVSKKPKFLTWLPLSHSYEHTVQFVQIVVGAQVFYAESIEKLIKNMENCSPEIMTAVPRFYQNLHQKINTNFSKATGIKKFLINQTIKLGNKKLNRVQFSLIESLINFVCDLLVRKKIKEQFGGNLKAFISGGGALDKEVGCFLNAIGLPTLQGYGLTETSPVVSCNSINEIRVETVGKPFRGNLVKIANDGEILVKGENVMLGYWNNEEETNKVLKNGWLSTGDIGEFDGEFLKITDRKKDIIITPGGDNISPIKIESDLNKSNFIEQSLVYGDNKPYLVCLIVLSSEYKNIKNEEIKIEIEKINKNLSKIEKIKKFFVIKNQFTIENNMMTPTLKLKRYKIVKTYQNELEKLFN
;
A
#
# COMPACT_ATOMS: atom_id res chain seq x y z
N MET A 1 12.46 -17.05 -15.13
CA MET A 1 12.24 -17.86 -13.91
C MET A 1 10.81 -18.36 -13.87
N GLU A 2 10.58 -19.64 -13.59
CA GLU A 2 9.24 -20.22 -13.39
C GLU A 2 8.93 -20.22 -11.88
N ILE A 3 8.20 -19.23 -11.41
CA ILE A 3 7.95 -19.01 -9.97
C ILE A 3 7.16 -20.16 -9.33
N ASN A 4 6.31 -20.85 -10.11
CA ASN A 4 5.55 -22.01 -9.63
C ASN A 4 6.44 -23.20 -9.22
N ARG A 5 7.72 -23.20 -9.59
CA ARG A 5 8.71 -24.21 -9.20
C ARG A 5 9.61 -23.77 -8.04
N VAL A 6 9.44 -22.55 -7.55
CA VAL A 6 10.21 -22.00 -6.44
C VAL A 6 9.51 -22.34 -5.12
N ASN A 7 10.24 -22.86 -4.13
CA ASN A 7 9.66 -23.34 -2.88
C ASN A 7 9.51 -22.25 -1.82
N ASN A 8 10.33 -21.22 -1.85
CA ASN A 8 10.31 -20.15 -0.85
C ASN A 8 10.91 -18.85 -1.39
N LEU A 9 10.76 -17.76 -0.65
CA LEU A 9 11.22 -16.42 -1.03
C LEU A 9 12.74 -16.29 -1.06
N LEU A 10 13.48 -17.09 -0.31
CA LEU A 10 14.94 -17.11 -0.33
C LEU A 10 15.48 -17.78 -1.59
N GLU A 11 14.86 -18.88 -2.01
CA GLU A 11 15.17 -19.51 -3.30
C GLU A 11 14.88 -18.56 -4.47
N LEU A 12 13.77 -17.80 -4.38
CA LEU A 12 13.46 -16.74 -5.34
C LEU A 12 14.58 -15.70 -5.43
N PHE A 13 15.03 -15.18 -4.28
CA PHE A 13 16.10 -14.21 -4.20
C PHE A 13 17.41 -14.79 -4.75
N TYR A 14 17.79 -15.98 -4.32
CA TYR A 14 19.03 -16.63 -4.76
C TYR A 14 19.04 -16.91 -6.26
N ASN A 15 17.95 -17.44 -6.82
CA ASN A 15 17.85 -17.69 -8.25
C ASN A 15 17.97 -16.39 -9.05
N GLN A 16 17.37 -15.29 -8.58
CA GLN A 16 17.52 -14.00 -9.22
C GLN A 16 18.94 -13.46 -9.10
N TYR A 17 19.53 -13.52 -7.89
CA TYR A 17 20.93 -13.15 -7.66
C TYR A 17 21.89 -13.87 -8.61
N GLN A 18 21.69 -15.18 -8.92
CA GLN A 18 22.53 -15.90 -9.85
C GLN A 18 22.48 -15.35 -11.30
N THR A 19 21.39 -14.71 -11.68
CA THR A 19 21.22 -14.14 -13.03
C THR A 19 21.71 -12.70 -13.17
N GLN A 20 21.99 -12.01 -12.04
CA GLN A 20 22.38 -10.59 -12.05
C GLN A 20 23.90 -10.41 -12.13
N ASP A 21 24.31 -9.26 -12.66
CA ASP A 21 25.65 -8.73 -12.45
C ASP A 21 25.83 -8.38 -10.98
N LYS A 22 26.72 -9.10 -10.31
CA LYS A 22 26.96 -9.04 -8.87
C LYS A 22 27.31 -7.65 -8.38
N THR A 23 28.00 -6.86 -9.20
CA THR A 23 28.49 -5.51 -8.88
C THR A 23 27.46 -4.42 -9.16
N SER A 24 26.40 -4.75 -9.90
CA SER A 24 25.35 -3.77 -10.22
C SER A 24 24.54 -3.38 -8.98
N VAL A 25 24.18 -2.09 -8.88
CA VAL A 25 23.40 -1.57 -7.76
C VAL A 25 21.99 -2.16 -7.79
N PHE A 26 21.62 -2.79 -6.68
CA PHE A 26 20.29 -3.33 -6.46
C PHE A 26 19.44 -2.39 -5.60
N LEU A 27 19.93 -1.98 -4.42
CA LEU A 27 19.21 -1.14 -3.48
C LEU A 27 19.90 0.23 -3.35
N GLN A 28 19.14 1.28 -3.59
CA GLN A 28 19.67 2.66 -3.60
C GLN A 28 18.76 3.61 -2.83
N PRO A 29 19.20 4.10 -1.66
CA PRO A 29 18.56 5.24 -1.01
C PRO A 29 18.74 6.51 -1.85
N LEU A 30 17.77 7.42 -1.78
CA LEU A 30 17.87 8.74 -2.42
C LEU A 30 18.38 9.80 -1.47
N LYS A 31 18.47 9.54 -0.18
CA LYS A 31 19.21 10.39 0.77
C LYS A 31 20.70 10.26 0.49
N GLU A 32 21.38 11.40 0.33
CA GLU A 32 22.78 11.45 -0.10
C GLU A 32 23.77 10.73 0.82
N VAL A 33 23.45 10.62 2.11
CA VAL A 33 24.35 10.05 3.15
C VAL A 33 24.23 8.54 3.26
N GLU A 34 23.25 7.91 2.63
CA GLU A 34 22.95 6.48 2.80
C GLU A 34 23.68 5.60 1.76
N LYS A 35 24.17 4.44 2.21
CA LYS A 35 24.94 3.51 1.41
C LYS A 35 24.10 2.82 0.32
N LYS A 36 24.64 2.74 -0.90
CA LYS A 36 24.11 1.88 -1.98
C LYS A 36 24.61 0.46 -1.79
N TYR A 37 23.77 -0.51 -2.15
CA TYR A 37 24.10 -1.94 -2.06
C TYR A 37 24.00 -2.59 -3.44
N SER A 38 25.07 -3.28 -3.84
CA SER A 38 25.05 -4.16 -5.01
C SER A 38 24.31 -5.47 -4.69
N TRP A 39 24.07 -6.29 -5.70
CA TRP A 39 23.52 -7.65 -5.49
C TRP A 39 24.44 -8.47 -4.58
N GLU A 40 25.76 -8.36 -4.74
CA GLU A 40 26.75 -9.03 -3.89
C GLU A 40 26.71 -8.53 -2.44
N ASP A 41 26.60 -7.20 -2.25
CA ASP A 41 26.46 -6.62 -0.91
C ASP A 41 25.21 -7.17 -0.20
N VAL A 42 24.07 -7.23 -0.91
CA VAL A 42 22.83 -7.75 -0.32
C VAL A 42 22.97 -9.23 0.02
N TYR A 43 23.45 -10.05 -0.92
CA TYR A 43 23.65 -11.48 -0.70
C TYR A 43 24.57 -11.75 0.50
N SER A 44 25.74 -11.13 0.54
CA SER A 44 26.72 -11.33 1.63
C SER A 44 26.19 -10.83 2.97
N ASN A 45 25.49 -9.68 3.00
CA ASN A 45 24.94 -9.12 4.23
C ASN A 45 23.75 -9.92 4.76
N VAL A 46 22.94 -10.51 3.89
CA VAL A 46 21.86 -11.43 4.28
C VAL A 46 22.44 -12.62 5.03
N ILE A 47 23.52 -13.22 4.55
CA ILE A 47 24.17 -14.37 5.22
C ILE A 47 24.75 -13.93 6.57
N LYS A 48 25.54 -12.84 6.61
CA LYS A 48 26.17 -12.36 7.84
C LYS A 48 25.17 -12.04 8.93
N LEU A 49 24.07 -11.38 8.56
CA LEU A 49 23.02 -11.02 9.51
C LEU A 49 22.23 -12.25 9.95
N SER A 50 22.00 -13.22 9.07
CA SER A 50 21.34 -14.47 9.44
C SER A 50 22.18 -15.31 10.41
N GLU A 51 23.52 -15.36 10.23
CA GLU A 51 24.42 -16.03 11.17
C GLU A 51 24.35 -15.40 12.58
N GLU A 52 24.26 -14.07 12.67
CA GLU A 52 24.10 -13.39 13.96
C GLU A 52 22.72 -13.69 14.59
N ILE A 53 21.62 -13.58 13.81
CA ILE A 53 20.27 -13.86 14.29
C ILE A 53 20.13 -15.30 14.79
N SER A 54 20.71 -16.28 14.06
CA SER A 54 20.63 -17.72 14.37
C SER A 54 21.24 -18.09 15.73
N ARG A 55 22.08 -17.23 16.31
CA ARG A 55 22.62 -17.44 17.68
C ARG A 55 21.57 -17.32 18.77
N TYR A 56 20.48 -16.62 18.48
CA TYR A 56 19.47 -16.24 19.48
C TYR A 56 18.12 -16.88 19.26
N ILE A 57 17.79 -17.29 18.04
CA ILE A 57 16.48 -17.83 17.67
C ILE A 57 16.53 -19.33 17.37
N LYS A 58 15.34 -19.94 17.45
CA LYS A 58 15.05 -21.28 16.92
C LYS A 58 14.06 -21.13 15.76
N LYS A 59 13.93 -22.19 14.97
CA LYS A 59 12.94 -22.25 13.89
C LYS A 59 11.57 -21.82 14.37
N GLY A 60 10.96 -20.87 13.65
CA GLY A 60 9.65 -20.33 13.96
C GLY A 60 9.62 -19.25 15.05
N ASP A 61 10.76 -18.86 15.64
CA ASP A 61 10.83 -17.70 16.52
C ASP A 61 10.58 -16.42 15.73
N ARG A 62 9.99 -15.41 16.39
CA ARG A 62 9.65 -14.14 15.76
C ARG A 62 10.76 -13.12 15.95
N CYS A 63 10.99 -12.37 14.90
CA CYS A 63 11.88 -11.21 14.93
C CYS A 63 11.06 -9.95 14.60
N LEU A 64 11.01 -9.00 15.54
CA LEU A 64 10.28 -7.75 15.34
C LEU A 64 11.16 -6.73 14.61
N LEU A 65 10.71 -6.28 13.43
CA LEU A 65 11.43 -5.32 12.59
C LEU A 65 10.73 -3.95 12.62
N ILE A 66 11.40 -2.94 13.20
CA ILE A 66 10.91 -1.57 13.36
C ILE A 66 11.84 -0.63 12.61
N SER A 67 11.44 -0.26 11.39
CA SER A 67 12.29 0.59 10.55
C SER A 67 11.48 1.34 9.50
N GLU A 68 11.94 2.52 9.14
CA GLU A 68 11.60 3.24 7.93
C GLU A 68 12.08 2.45 6.69
N ASN A 69 11.61 2.86 5.51
CA ASN A 69 12.04 2.27 4.24
C ASN A 69 13.51 2.58 3.98
N ARG A 70 14.33 1.53 3.93
CA ARG A 70 15.77 1.60 3.64
C ARG A 70 16.31 0.23 3.24
N PRO A 71 17.47 0.14 2.58
CA PRO A 71 18.05 -1.14 2.13
C PRO A 71 18.16 -2.21 3.20
N GLU A 72 18.55 -1.82 4.42
CA GLU A 72 18.74 -2.74 5.55
C GLU A 72 17.44 -3.42 5.97
N TRP A 73 16.28 -2.84 5.62
CA TRP A 73 14.98 -3.46 5.86
C TRP A 73 14.84 -4.76 5.06
N MET A 74 15.09 -4.72 3.74
CA MET A 74 15.03 -5.91 2.87
C MET A 74 16.09 -6.95 3.28
N ILE A 75 17.30 -6.50 3.59
CA ILE A 75 18.38 -7.38 4.06
C ILE A 75 17.95 -8.10 5.34
N SER A 76 17.34 -7.37 6.29
CA SER A 76 16.87 -7.96 7.55
C SER A 76 15.75 -8.96 7.37
N ASP A 77 14.78 -8.67 6.50
CA ASP A 77 13.66 -9.55 6.21
C ASP A 77 14.15 -10.90 5.62
N LEU A 78 15.02 -10.84 4.62
CA LEU A 78 15.67 -12.03 4.05
C LEU A 78 16.53 -12.77 5.07
N SER A 79 17.25 -12.06 5.95
CA SER A 79 18.12 -12.67 6.96
C SER A 79 17.32 -13.40 8.05
N ILE A 80 16.18 -12.83 8.47
CA ILE A 80 15.26 -13.48 9.42
C ILE A 80 14.75 -14.78 8.81
N MET A 81 14.27 -14.74 7.57
CA MET A 81 13.79 -15.94 6.87
C MET A 81 14.92 -16.98 6.71
N LEU A 82 16.16 -16.57 6.40
CA LEU A 82 17.31 -17.47 6.25
C LEU A 82 17.69 -18.13 7.59
N SER A 83 17.42 -17.47 8.71
CA SER A 83 17.58 -18.03 10.06
C SER A 83 16.41 -18.94 10.47
N GLU A 84 15.50 -19.29 9.55
CA GLU A 84 14.24 -19.99 9.82
C GLU A 84 13.33 -19.26 10.85
N GLY A 85 13.52 -17.94 11.03
CA GLY A 85 12.70 -17.07 11.84
C GLY A 85 11.49 -16.53 11.06
N ILE A 86 10.56 -15.92 11.77
CA ILE A 86 9.36 -15.28 11.22
C ILE A 86 9.49 -13.77 11.37
N THR A 87 9.43 -13.04 10.26
CA THR A 87 9.46 -11.57 10.28
C THR A 87 8.14 -11.01 10.81
N VAL A 88 8.22 -10.12 11.80
CA VAL A 88 7.09 -9.34 12.29
C VAL A 88 7.39 -7.86 12.02
N PRO A 89 6.99 -7.32 10.87
CA PRO A 89 7.23 -5.92 10.56
C PRO A 89 6.23 -5.03 11.30
N ALA A 90 6.71 -3.96 11.92
CA ALA A 90 5.88 -3.01 12.65
C ALA A 90 6.00 -1.59 12.08
N TYR A 91 4.88 -0.86 12.08
CA TYR A 91 4.86 0.52 11.60
C TYR A 91 5.65 1.44 12.52
N THR A 92 6.49 2.28 11.95
CA THR A 92 7.24 3.31 12.68
C THR A 92 6.35 4.39 13.30
N THR A 93 5.08 4.46 12.92
CA THR A 93 4.08 5.38 13.45
C THR A 93 3.33 4.86 14.67
N TYR A 94 3.57 3.60 15.07
CA TYR A 94 3.00 3.06 16.29
C TYR A 94 3.55 3.79 17.53
N VAL A 95 2.70 3.85 18.57
CA VAL A 95 3.06 4.37 19.89
C VAL A 95 3.41 3.23 20.84
N GLU A 96 3.96 3.55 22.02
CA GLU A 96 4.42 2.57 23.01
C GLU A 96 3.39 1.46 23.31
N ARG A 97 2.11 1.83 23.49
CA ARG A 97 1.02 0.88 23.74
C ARG A 97 0.82 -0.13 22.60
N ASP A 98 0.93 0.33 21.36
CA ASP A 98 0.74 -0.55 20.20
C ASP A 98 1.89 -1.56 20.11
N TYR A 99 3.13 -1.08 20.38
CA TYR A 99 4.30 -1.95 20.44
C TYR A 99 4.22 -2.95 21.59
N GLU A 100 3.79 -2.51 22.79
CA GLU A 100 3.64 -3.41 23.93
C GLU A 100 2.68 -4.56 23.60
N TYR A 101 1.52 -4.24 22.98
CA TYR A 101 0.57 -5.25 22.54
C TYR A 101 1.19 -6.24 21.55
N ILE A 102 1.86 -5.75 20.50
CA ILE A 102 2.47 -6.60 19.48
C ILE A 102 3.58 -7.48 20.08
N ILE A 103 4.43 -6.91 20.95
CA ILE A 103 5.51 -7.64 21.62
C ILE A 103 4.94 -8.74 22.52
N ASP A 104 3.85 -8.48 23.23
CA ASP A 104 3.21 -9.48 24.10
C ASP A 104 2.53 -10.60 23.29
N ASP A 105 1.90 -10.26 22.18
CA ASP A 105 1.19 -11.22 21.34
C ASP A 105 2.14 -12.11 20.52
N CYS A 106 3.18 -11.56 19.89
CA CYS A 106 4.11 -12.34 19.07
C CYS A 106 5.38 -12.81 19.82
N THR A 107 5.66 -12.32 21.02
CA THR A 107 6.82 -12.69 21.84
C THR A 107 8.14 -12.79 21.06
N PRO A 108 8.64 -11.68 20.47
CA PRO A 108 9.81 -11.72 19.59
C PRO A 108 11.10 -11.95 20.37
N THR A 109 11.93 -12.85 19.88
CA THR A 109 13.22 -13.17 20.50
C THR A 109 14.29 -12.14 20.13
N VAL A 110 14.22 -11.58 18.93
CA VAL A 110 15.14 -10.55 18.41
C VAL A 110 14.34 -9.32 17.97
N LEU A 111 14.84 -8.14 18.32
CA LEU A 111 14.34 -6.86 17.81
C LEU A 111 15.38 -6.30 16.81
N ILE A 112 14.91 -5.80 15.67
CA ILE A 112 15.73 -5.06 14.70
C ILE A 112 15.16 -3.67 14.57
N ILE A 113 15.94 -2.65 14.94
CA ILE A 113 15.46 -1.27 15.11
C ILE A 113 16.34 -0.32 14.29
N SER A 114 15.72 0.57 13.50
CA SER A 114 16.46 1.45 12.61
C SER A 114 17.30 2.49 13.36
N ASN A 115 16.72 3.20 14.32
CA ASN A 115 17.35 4.38 14.92
C ASN A 115 16.87 4.65 16.37
N LYS A 116 17.49 5.68 17.00
CA LYS A 116 17.16 6.11 18.37
C LYS A 116 15.69 6.48 18.54
N THR A 117 15.08 7.14 17.55
CA THR A 117 13.66 7.56 17.62
C THR A 117 12.73 6.35 17.76
N GLN A 118 12.97 5.28 17.01
CA GLN A 118 12.17 4.06 17.10
C GLN A 118 12.48 3.28 18.39
N TYR A 119 13.74 3.25 18.80
CA TYR A 119 14.14 2.62 20.07
C TYR A 119 13.44 3.22 21.29
N LEU A 120 13.35 4.55 21.37
CA LEU A 120 12.69 5.24 22.49
C LEU A 120 11.22 4.84 22.66
N LYS A 121 10.55 4.37 21.62
CA LYS A 121 9.15 3.90 21.69
C LYS A 121 9.00 2.53 22.34
N VAL A 122 10.07 1.75 22.42
CA VAL A 122 10.06 0.39 22.98
C VAL A 122 10.98 0.24 24.19
N LYS A 123 11.82 1.25 24.49
CA LYS A 123 12.82 1.22 25.55
C LYS A 123 12.26 0.81 26.90
N ASN A 124 11.08 1.31 27.29
CA ASN A 124 10.45 1.01 28.59
C ASN A 124 9.77 -0.37 28.62
N ILE A 125 9.52 -0.96 27.48
CA ILE A 125 8.88 -2.27 27.33
C ILE A 125 9.93 -3.38 27.49
N ILE A 126 11.09 -3.23 26.83
CA ILE A 126 12.13 -4.24 26.69
C ILE A 126 12.57 -4.86 28.03
N PRO A 127 12.90 -4.09 29.09
CA PRO A 127 13.37 -4.67 30.35
C PRO A 127 12.38 -5.61 31.04
N LYS A 128 11.10 -5.48 30.71
CA LYS A 128 10.02 -6.31 31.26
C LYS A 128 9.85 -7.65 30.52
N LYS A 129 10.51 -7.84 29.36
CA LYS A 129 10.27 -8.95 28.42
C LYS A 129 11.52 -9.84 28.30
N LYS A 130 11.66 -10.80 29.24
CA LYS A 130 12.82 -11.71 29.34
C LYS A 130 13.03 -12.62 28.10
N PHE A 131 12.05 -12.73 27.23
CA PHE A 131 12.17 -13.49 25.98
C PHE A 131 12.95 -12.75 24.89
N ILE A 132 13.13 -11.43 24.99
CA ILE A 132 13.99 -10.64 24.09
C ILE A 132 15.45 -10.91 24.46
N LYS A 133 16.20 -11.48 23.53
CA LYS A 133 17.60 -11.88 23.76
C LYS A 133 18.61 -10.98 23.07
N LYS A 134 18.22 -10.29 21.99
CA LYS A 134 19.12 -9.41 21.25
C LYS A 134 18.38 -8.30 20.53
N ILE A 135 19.03 -7.13 20.44
CA ILE A 135 18.56 -5.96 19.70
C ILE A 135 19.63 -5.57 18.70
N ILE A 136 19.25 -5.50 17.42
CA ILE A 136 20.13 -5.13 16.32
C ILE A 136 19.75 -3.73 15.85
N PHE A 137 20.70 -2.82 15.83
CA PHE A 137 20.48 -1.43 15.40
C PHE A 137 21.08 -1.16 14.03
N PHE A 138 20.35 -0.42 13.20
CA PHE A 138 20.91 0.06 11.93
C PHE A 138 21.80 1.27 12.15
N ASP A 139 21.32 2.28 12.88
CA ASP A 139 22.10 3.47 13.21
C ASP A 139 22.78 3.32 14.57
N VAL A 140 23.87 4.05 14.78
CA VAL A 140 24.58 4.07 16.06
C VAL A 140 23.72 4.78 17.10
N ILE A 141 23.59 4.17 18.29
CA ILE A 141 22.94 4.78 19.47
C ILE A 141 23.94 4.93 20.60
N GLU A 142 23.82 6.05 21.34
CA GLU A 142 24.73 6.38 22.45
C GLU A 142 24.56 5.44 23.67
N GLU A 143 23.32 5.01 23.95
CA GLU A 143 22.99 4.09 25.02
C GLU A 143 23.13 2.65 24.53
N PHE A 144 24.35 2.11 24.54
CA PHE A 144 24.68 0.81 24.01
C PHE A 144 25.06 -0.17 25.12
N ASP A 145 24.23 -1.17 25.35
CA ASP A 145 24.52 -2.32 26.18
C ASP A 145 25.11 -3.45 25.32
N GLN A 146 26.37 -3.77 25.50
CA GLN A 146 27.08 -4.75 24.66
C GLN A 146 26.51 -6.18 24.76
N GLU A 147 25.88 -6.55 25.87
CA GLU A 147 25.27 -7.88 26.02
C GLU A 147 23.99 -7.99 25.21
N LEU A 148 23.16 -6.96 25.27
CA LEU A 148 21.83 -6.94 24.62
C LEU A 148 21.88 -6.37 23.19
N HIS A 149 22.75 -5.40 22.90
CA HIS A 149 22.79 -4.63 21.66
C HIS A 149 23.91 -5.07 20.73
N VAL A 150 23.68 -4.95 19.43
CA VAL A 150 24.71 -5.08 18.38
C VAL A 150 24.38 -4.13 17.21
N SER A 151 25.40 -3.52 16.63
CA SER A 151 25.24 -2.67 15.45
C SER A 151 25.28 -3.53 14.18
N ILE A 152 24.38 -3.26 13.23
CA ILE A 152 24.37 -3.92 11.91
C ILE A 152 25.69 -3.67 11.17
N ASN A 153 26.33 -2.51 11.37
CA ASN A 153 27.61 -2.19 10.75
C ASN A 153 28.75 -3.10 11.25
N GLN A 154 28.72 -3.51 12.54
CA GLN A 154 29.67 -4.49 13.08
C GLN A 154 29.48 -5.86 12.44
N ILE A 155 28.22 -6.28 12.23
CA ILE A 155 27.86 -7.53 11.57
C ILE A 155 28.32 -7.51 10.11
N PHE A 156 28.03 -6.44 9.37
CA PHE A 156 28.38 -6.31 7.96
C PHE A 156 29.90 -6.18 7.71
N ALA A 157 30.65 -5.66 8.68
CA ALA A 157 32.11 -5.57 8.61
C ALA A 157 32.81 -6.94 8.72
N ASN A 158 32.11 -7.97 9.18
CA ASN A 158 32.68 -9.32 9.25
C ASN A 158 33.00 -9.81 7.83
N LYS A 159 34.29 -10.20 7.62
CA LYS A 159 34.75 -10.71 6.32
C LYS A 159 34.63 -12.23 6.21
N ASN A 160 34.47 -12.92 7.32
CA ASN A 160 34.36 -14.37 7.38
C ASN A 160 32.90 -14.79 7.34
N PHE A 161 32.41 -15.20 6.19
CA PHE A 161 31.12 -15.85 6.02
C PHE A 161 31.21 -16.94 4.97
N ASN A 162 30.43 -17.98 5.10
CA ASN A 162 30.36 -19.07 4.13
C ASN A 162 29.31 -18.78 3.08
N SER A 163 29.63 -18.98 1.81
CA SER A 163 28.61 -18.93 0.76
C SER A 163 27.56 -20.03 0.97
N LEU A 164 26.29 -19.69 0.80
CA LEU A 164 25.19 -20.62 0.96
C LEU A 164 24.39 -20.76 -0.34
N ASN A 165 24.01 -21.98 -0.65
CA ASN A 165 23.04 -22.25 -1.71
C ASN A 165 21.62 -22.27 -1.12
N PHE A 166 20.85 -21.21 -1.33
CA PHE A 166 19.51 -21.07 -0.73
C PHE A 166 18.49 -22.06 -1.29
N SER A 167 18.78 -22.72 -2.42
CA SER A 167 17.90 -23.76 -2.95
C SER A 167 17.98 -25.09 -2.16
N GLU A 168 18.96 -25.24 -1.27
CA GLU A 168 19.10 -26.40 -0.39
C GLU A 168 18.31 -26.26 0.93
N LEU A 169 17.69 -25.10 1.15
CA LEU A 169 16.87 -24.85 2.34
C LEU A 169 15.61 -25.72 2.34
N LYS A 170 15.27 -26.26 3.50
CA LYS A 170 14.08 -27.12 3.67
C LYS A 170 12.77 -26.33 3.86
N ILE A 171 12.82 -25.00 3.66
CA ILE A 171 11.65 -24.12 3.78
C ILE A 171 10.72 -24.36 2.59
N GLN A 172 9.44 -24.55 2.86
CA GLN A 172 8.41 -24.88 1.86
C GLN A 172 7.44 -23.71 1.66
N ARG A 173 6.69 -23.74 0.56
CA ARG A 173 5.68 -22.71 0.25
C ARG A 173 4.66 -22.51 1.37
N LYS A 174 4.27 -23.57 2.09
CA LYS A 174 3.31 -23.52 3.20
C LYS A 174 3.87 -22.97 4.51
N ASP A 175 5.20 -22.84 4.64
CA ASP A 175 5.81 -22.34 5.86
C ASP A 175 5.56 -20.83 6.01
N ILE A 176 5.53 -20.37 7.26
CA ILE A 176 5.25 -18.97 7.59
C ILE A 176 6.44 -18.09 7.18
N ALA A 177 6.19 -17.07 6.37
CA ALA A 177 7.18 -16.05 6.01
C ALA A 177 7.14 -14.86 6.97
N CYS A 178 5.94 -14.35 7.26
CA CYS A 178 5.79 -13.17 8.13
C CYS A 178 4.42 -13.14 8.82
N ILE A 179 4.35 -12.31 9.88
CA ILE A 179 3.11 -11.96 10.58
C ILE A 179 2.93 -10.44 10.48
N ILE A 180 1.90 -9.98 9.79
CA ILE A 180 1.64 -8.55 9.59
C ILE A 180 0.44 -8.13 10.41
N TYR A 181 0.65 -7.23 11.38
CA TYR A 181 -0.42 -6.71 12.22
C TYR A 181 -1.23 -5.65 11.49
N THR A 182 -2.54 -5.92 11.36
CA THR A 182 -3.50 -4.98 10.77
C THR A 182 -4.28 -4.28 11.87
N SER A 183 -4.49 -2.97 11.70
CA SER A 183 -5.37 -2.21 12.59
C SER A 183 -6.80 -2.69 12.39
N GLY A 184 -7.28 -3.57 13.25
CA GLY A 184 -8.68 -3.97 13.29
C GLY A 184 -9.59 -2.75 13.46
N THR A 185 -10.75 -2.75 12.79
CA THR A 185 -11.71 -1.63 12.83
C THR A 185 -12.35 -1.43 14.21
N GLN A 186 -12.25 -2.39 15.13
CA GLN A 186 -12.95 -2.39 16.42
C GLN A 186 -12.16 -2.96 17.60
N GLY A 187 -10.82 -2.99 17.57
CA GLY A 187 -10.07 -3.59 18.69
C GLY A 187 -8.55 -3.56 18.51
N ASN A 188 -7.88 -4.45 19.22
CA ASN A 188 -6.44 -4.64 19.08
C ASN A 188 -6.07 -5.12 17.68
N PRO A 189 -4.86 -4.78 17.18
CA PRO A 189 -4.38 -5.27 15.89
C PRO A 189 -4.38 -6.80 15.84
N LYS A 190 -4.73 -7.37 14.67
CA LYS A 190 -4.66 -8.82 14.42
C LYS A 190 -3.42 -9.14 13.61
N GLY A 191 -2.63 -10.12 14.05
CA GLY A 191 -1.48 -10.61 13.31
C GLY A 191 -1.91 -11.55 12.19
N VAL A 192 -1.84 -11.10 10.94
CA VAL A 192 -2.15 -11.92 9.76
C VAL A 192 -0.95 -12.78 9.41
N VAL A 193 -1.10 -14.09 9.41
CA VAL A 193 -0.02 -15.06 9.15
C VAL A 193 0.06 -15.36 7.65
N LEU A 194 1.14 -14.94 7.02
CA LEU A 194 1.38 -15.12 5.59
C LEU A 194 2.45 -16.18 5.33
N SER A 195 2.20 -17.04 4.33
CA SER A 195 3.14 -18.07 3.91
C SER A 195 4.08 -17.58 2.81
N HIS A 196 5.20 -18.27 2.63
CA HIS A 196 6.07 -18.06 1.47
C HIS A 196 5.31 -18.25 0.15
N GLY A 197 4.45 -19.25 0.07
CA GLY A 197 3.63 -19.55 -1.11
C GLY A 197 2.63 -18.45 -1.45
N GLY A 198 2.01 -17.83 -0.43
CA GLY A 198 1.07 -16.73 -0.65
C GLY A 198 1.74 -15.52 -1.32
N ILE A 199 2.92 -15.14 -0.87
CA ILE A 199 3.71 -14.05 -1.46
C ILE A 199 4.22 -14.45 -2.85
N LEU A 200 4.71 -15.71 -3.04
CA LEU A 200 5.13 -16.21 -4.34
C LEU A 200 4.01 -16.22 -5.38
N ASN A 201 2.79 -16.59 -5.00
CA ASN A 201 1.61 -16.50 -5.88
C ASN A 201 1.37 -15.07 -6.36
N ASN A 202 1.51 -14.09 -5.48
CA ASN A 202 1.41 -12.67 -5.85
C ASN A 202 2.54 -12.24 -6.79
N CYS A 203 3.77 -12.72 -6.56
CA CYS A 203 4.91 -12.47 -7.45
C CYS A 203 4.67 -13.05 -8.85
N GLU A 204 4.08 -14.25 -8.96
CA GLU A 204 3.71 -14.87 -10.24
C GLU A 204 2.67 -14.03 -10.99
N GLY A 205 1.61 -13.60 -10.30
CA GLY A 205 0.58 -12.74 -10.87
C GLY A 205 1.13 -11.39 -11.34
N ALA A 206 1.94 -10.74 -10.51
CA ALA A 206 2.58 -9.49 -10.84
C ALA A 206 3.56 -9.61 -12.02
N LEU A 207 4.38 -10.67 -12.07
CA LEU A 207 5.27 -10.93 -13.20
C LEU A 207 4.48 -11.10 -14.51
N GLY A 208 3.32 -11.79 -14.44
CA GLY A 208 2.42 -11.94 -15.58
C GLY A 208 1.96 -10.59 -16.16
N LEU A 209 1.72 -9.59 -15.29
CA LEU A 209 1.33 -8.24 -15.72
C LEU A 209 2.52 -7.40 -16.20
N LEU A 210 3.65 -7.46 -15.49
CA LEU A 210 4.76 -6.52 -15.69
C LEU A 210 5.66 -6.88 -16.86
N LYS A 211 5.89 -8.18 -17.14
CA LYS A 211 6.84 -8.67 -18.16
C LYS A 211 6.63 -8.11 -19.56
N GLU A 212 5.40 -7.66 -19.86
CA GLU A 212 5.04 -7.18 -21.20
C GLU A 212 5.51 -5.74 -21.47
N PHE A 213 5.81 -4.96 -20.44
CA PHE A 213 6.08 -3.53 -20.60
C PHE A 213 7.25 -2.97 -19.79
N VAL A 214 7.81 -3.73 -18.83
CA VAL A 214 9.01 -3.30 -18.10
C VAL A 214 10.29 -3.65 -18.87
N SER A 215 11.35 -2.89 -18.62
CA SER A 215 12.68 -3.17 -19.17
C SER A 215 13.31 -4.41 -18.51
N LYS A 216 14.47 -4.85 -19.03
CA LYS A 216 15.22 -5.98 -18.44
C LYS A 216 15.77 -5.68 -17.05
N LYS A 217 16.01 -4.42 -16.71
CA LYS A 217 16.45 -3.94 -15.39
C LYS A 217 15.57 -2.75 -15.00
N PRO A 218 14.30 -2.98 -14.60
CA PRO A 218 13.37 -1.91 -14.34
C PRO A 218 13.75 -1.16 -13.07
N LYS A 219 13.41 0.12 -13.02
CA LYS A 219 13.59 0.97 -11.85
C LYS A 219 12.27 1.10 -11.10
N PHE A 220 12.31 0.85 -9.81
CA PHE A 220 11.20 1.03 -8.89
C PHE A 220 11.51 2.10 -7.86
N LEU A 221 10.50 2.89 -7.49
CA LEU A 221 10.59 3.83 -6.38
C LEU A 221 9.68 3.35 -5.25
N THR A 222 10.28 2.94 -4.14
CA THR A 222 9.63 2.48 -2.92
C THR A 222 9.47 3.64 -1.94
N TRP A 223 8.23 3.91 -1.53
CA TRP A 223 7.87 4.96 -0.59
C TRP A 223 6.75 4.57 0.39
N LEU A 224 5.88 3.63 -0.01
CA LEU A 224 4.90 3.07 0.90
C LEU A 224 5.59 2.25 2.00
N PRO A 225 5.04 2.18 3.22
CA PRO A 225 5.69 1.46 4.31
C PRO A 225 5.92 -0.03 3.98
N LEU A 226 7.18 -0.49 4.07
CA LEU A 226 7.53 -1.91 3.91
C LEU A 226 6.92 -2.81 4.99
N SER A 227 6.50 -2.23 6.11
CA SER A 227 5.72 -2.92 7.14
C SER A 227 4.26 -3.21 6.75
N HIS A 228 3.79 -2.64 5.63
CA HIS A 228 2.47 -2.95 5.07
C HIS A 228 2.58 -4.08 4.04
N SER A 229 1.66 -5.04 4.07
CA SER A 229 1.65 -6.21 3.18
C SER A 229 1.80 -5.87 1.69
N TYR A 230 1.27 -4.73 1.25
CA TYR A 230 1.35 -4.29 -0.14
C TYR A 230 2.79 -4.02 -0.57
N GLU A 231 3.49 -3.12 0.10
CA GLU A 231 4.87 -2.79 -0.27
C GLU A 231 5.84 -3.92 0.09
N HIS A 232 5.55 -4.67 1.17
CA HIS A 232 6.32 -5.87 1.53
C HIS A 232 6.31 -6.91 0.38
N THR A 233 5.15 -7.21 -0.18
CA THR A 233 5.07 -8.15 -1.32
C THR A 233 5.68 -7.54 -2.59
N VAL A 234 5.51 -6.24 -2.83
CA VAL A 234 6.15 -5.54 -3.96
C VAL A 234 7.67 -5.65 -3.89
N GLN A 235 8.29 -5.68 -2.70
CA GLN A 235 9.71 -5.94 -2.52
C GLN A 235 10.15 -7.26 -3.21
N PHE A 236 9.37 -8.33 -3.06
CA PHE A 236 9.65 -9.61 -3.74
C PHE A 236 9.36 -9.56 -5.25
N VAL A 237 8.36 -8.78 -5.66
CA VAL A 237 8.15 -8.51 -7.10
C VAL A 237 9.36 -7.79 -7.71
N GLN A 238 9.96 -6.83 -7.00
CA GLN A 238 11.18 -6.14 -7.41
C GLN A 238 12.35 -7.11 -7.58
N ILE A 239 12.48 -8.09 -6.70
CA ILE A 239 13.48 -9.17 -6.82
C ILE A 239 13.21 -9.99 -8.09
N VAL A 240 11.96 -10.46 -8.29
CA VAL A 240 11.58 -11.30 -9.44
C VAL A 240 11.93 -10.67 -10.78
N VAL A 241 11.70 -9.37 -10.93
CA VAL A 241 11.97 -8.66 -12.19
C VAL A 241 13.41 -8.15 -12.31
N GLY A 242 14.26 -8.40 -11.31
CA GLY A 242 15.65 -7.94 -11.29
C GLY A 242 15.77 -6.42 -11.26
N ALA A 243 14.90 -5.75 -10.53
CA ALA A 243 14.81 -4.30 -10.48
C ALA A 243 16.01 -3.64 -9.82
N GLN A 244 16.27 -2.38 -10.17
CA GLN A 244 16.96 -1.45 -9.31
C GLN A 244 15.92 -0.73 -8.45
N VAL A 245 16.07 -0.83 -7.13
CA VAL A 245 15.11 -0.30 -6.15
C VAL A 245 15.64 0.98 -5.54
N PHE A 246 14.86 2.05 -5.67
CA PHE A 246 15.14 3.35 -5.06
C PHE A 246 14.23 3.54 -3.85
N TYR A 247 14.78 4.03 -2.74
CA TYR A 247 14.03 4.38 -1.54
C TYR A 247 13.85 5.89 -1.48
N ALA A 248 12.60 6.36 -1.41
CA ALA A 248 12.28 7.78 -1.37
C ALA A 248 12.78 8.44 -0.07
N GLU A 249 13.14 9.72 -0.16
CA GLU A 249 13.58 10.49 1.00
C GLU A 249 12.42 10.83 1.95
N SER A 250 11.32 11.31 1.40
CA SER A 250 10.08 11.64 2.11
C SER A 250 8.92 11.79 1.13
N ILE A 251 7.69 11.88 1.66
CA ILE A 251 6.47 12.07 0.85
C ILE A 251 6.50 13.43 0.13
N GLU A 252 7.00 14.48 0.80
CA GLU A 252 7.08 15.84 0.26
C GLU A 252 8.02 15.92 -0.95
N LYS A 253 9.11 15.15 -0.92
CA LYS A 253 10.10 15.08 -2.00
C LYS A 253 9.78 14.06 -3.09
N LEU A 254 8.65 13.35 -2.99
CA LEU A 254 8.38 12.18 -3.84
C LEU A 254 8.44 12.49 -5.35
N ILE A 255 7.87 13.61 -5.80
CA ILE A 255 7.93 14.02 -7.21
C ILE A 255 9.39 14.30 -7.65
N LYS A 256 10.16 14.96 -6.79
CA LYS A 256 11.59 15.22 -7.06
C LYS A 256 12.40 13.93 -7.09
N ASN A 257 12.06 12.98 -6.20
CA ASN A 257 12.67 11.65 -6.21
C ASN A 257 12.35 10.89 -7.50
N MET A 258 11.11 10.98 -8.03
CA MET A 258 10.75 10.39 -9.33
C MET A 258 11.56 11.01 -10.48
N GLU A 259 11.70 12.34 -10.50
CA GLU A 259 12.52 13.03 -11.49
C GLU A 259 13.98 12.51 -11.47
N ASN A 260 14.55 12.35 -10.27
CA ASN A 260 15.95 11.94 -10.09
C ASN A 260 16.21 10.47 -10.45
N CYS A 261 15.34 9.52 -10.07
CA CYS A 261 15.57 8.10 -10.32
C CYS A 261 14.91 7.59 -11.61
N SER A 262 13.98 8.36 -12.19
CA SER A 262 13.26 7.98 -13.43
C SER A 262 12.65 6.58 -13.36
N PRO A 263 11.72 6.30 -12.41
CA PRO A 263 11.20 4.95 -12.22
C PRO A 263 10.29 4.53 -13.36
N GLU A 264 10.27 3.23 -13.65
CA GLU A 264 9.31 2.64 -14.59
C GLU A 264 7.98 2.30 -13.90
N ILE A 265 8.06 1.88 -12.64
CA ILE A 265 6.91 1.48 -11.82
C ILE A 265 6.96 2.20 -10.49
N MET A 266 5.81 2.65 -10.03
CA MET A 266 5.61 3.12 -8.66
C MET A 266 4.25 2.66 -8.14
N THR A 267 4.26 2.05 -6.97
CA THR A 267 3.06 1.74 -6.19
C THR A 267 2.59 2.97 -5.44
N ALA A 268 1.28 3.18 -5.37
CA ALA A 268 0.73 4.27 -4.59
C ALA A 268 -0.70 3.96 -4.11
N VAL A 269 -1.21 4.83 -3.23
CA VAL A 269 -2.56 4.74 -2.66
C VAL A 269 -3.47 5.83 -3.24
N PRO A 270 -4.81 5.67 -3.20
CA PRO A 270 -5.76 6.61 -3.81
C PRO A 270 -5.56 8.07 -3.42
N ARG A 271 -5.21 8.35 -2.17
CA ARG A 271 -4.95 9.71 -1.70
C ARG A 271 -3.81 10.41 -2.46
N PHE A 272 -2.76 9.68 -2.81
CA PHE A 272 -1.67 10.24 -3.64
C PHE A 272 -2.22 10.68 -5.01
N TYR A 273 -3.04 9.87 -5.65
CA TYR A 273 -3.60 10.17 -6.96
C TYR A 273 -4.60 11.33 -6.93
N GLN A 274 -5.40 11.46 -5.88
CA GLN A 274 -6.29 12.60 -5.67
C GLN A 274 -5.50 13.91 -5.55
N ASN A 275 -4.44 13.93 -4.74
CA ASN A 275 -3.59 15.10 -4.58
C ASN A 275 -2.85 15.45 -5.90
N LEU A 276 -2.40 14.43 -6.63
CA LEU A 276 -1.76 14.60 -7.93
C LEU A 276 -2.73 15.18 -8.96
N HIS A 277 -3.95 14.65 -9.04
CA HIS A 277 -5.02 15.14 -9.90
C HIS A 277 -5.34 16.61 -9.62
N GLN A 278 -5.54 16.97 -8.36
CA GLN A 278 -5.83 18.35 -7.95
C GLN A 278 -4.69 19.30 -8.35
N LYS A 279 -3.44 18.94 -8.08
CA LYS A 279 -2.27 19.73 -8.42
C LYS A 279 -2.13 19.94 -9.94
N ILE A 280 -2.32 18.90 -10.74
CA ILE A 280 -2.25 19.00 -12.21
C ILE A 280 -3.41 19.86 -12.73
N ASN A 281 -4.63 19.67 -12.25
CA ASN A 281 -5.80 20.47 -12.66
C ASN A 281 -5.63 21.96 -12.34
N THR A 282 -5.12 22.29 -11.17
CA THR A 282 -4.79 23.68 -10.81
C THR A 282 -3.78 24.30 -11.78
N ASN A 283 -2.78 23.54 -12.24
CA ASN A 283 -1.85 24.01 -13.25
C ASN A 283 -2.51 24.13 -14.64
N PHE A 284 -3.40 23.23 -15.00
CA PHE A 284 -4.13 23.25 -16.27
C PHE A 284 -5.13 24.40 -16.36
N SER A 285 -5.78 24.78 -15.25
CA SER A 285 -6.72 25.91 -15.20
C SER A 285 -6.07 27.26 -15.53
N LYS A 286 -4.76 27.39 -15.28
CA LYS A 286 -3.97 28.60 -15.62
C LYS A 286 -3.62 28.69 -17.11
N ALA A 287 -3.85 27.63 -17.89
CA ALA A 287 -3.51 27.62 -19.31
C ALA A 287 -4.54 28.42 -20.14
N THR A 288 -4.06 29.11 -21.18
CA THR A 288 -4.87 29.91 -22.11
C THR A 288 -4.57 29.53 -23.58
N GLY A 289 -5.39 29.98 -24.51
CA GLY A 289 -5.17 29.86 -25.94
C GLY A 289 -4.94 28.41 -26.41
N ILE A 290 -3.98 28.21 -27.28
CA ILE A 290 -3.62 26.89 -27.88
C ILE A 290 -3.26 25.85 -26.82
N LYS A 291 -2.57 26.26 -25.74
CA LYS A 291 -2.20 25.36 -24.65
C LYS A 291 -3.44 24.77 -23.98
N LYS A 292 -4.44 25.60 -23.69
CA LYS A 292 -5.74 25.15 -23.12
C LYS A 292 -6.47 24.21 -24.06
N PHE A 293 -6.48 24.54 -25.37
CA PHE A 293 -7.08 23.70 -26.38
C PHE A 293 -6.42 22.29 -26.41
N LEU A 294 -5.09 22.22 -26.48
CA LEU A 294 -4.36 20.95 -26.50
C LEU A 294 -4.58 20.12 -25.22
N ILE A 295 -4.62 20.74 -24.04
CA ILE A 295 -4.93 20.06 -22.77
C ILE A 295 -6.33 19.45 -22.84
N ASN A 296 -7.35 20.20 -23.28
CA ASN A 296 -8.71 19.70 -23.40
C ASN A 296 -8.81 18.55 -24.41
N GLN A 297 -8.13 18.65 -25.55
CA GLN A 297 -8.08 17.57 -26.53
C GLN A 297 -7.35 16.34 -25.98
N THR A 298 -6.28 16.52 -25.21
CA THR A 298 -5.55 15.41 -24.56
C THR A 298 -6.47 14.61 -23.65
N ILE A 299 -7.27 15.27 -22.81
CA ILE A 299 -8.22 14.63 -21.89
C ILE A 299 -9.34 13.95 -22.69
N LYS A 300 -9.95 14.67 -23.65
CA LYS A 300 -11.04 14.13 -24.48
C LYS A 300 -10.62 12.87 -25.26
N LEU A 301 -9.51 12.95 -26.00
CA LEU A 301 -9.02 11.83 -26.80
C LEU A 301 -8.45 10.69 -25.94
N GLY A 302 -7.83 11.01 -24.81
CA GLY A 302 -7.40 10.01 -23.84
C GLY A 302 -8.58 9.20 -23.29
N ASN A 303 -9.66 9.84 -22.89
CA ASN A 303 -10.88 9.16 -22.44
C ASN A 303 -11.53 8.34 -23.57
N LYS A 304 -11.53 8.85 -24.82
CA LYS A 304 -12.01 8.11 -26.00
C LYS A 304 -11.19 6.83 -26.22
N LYS A 305 -9.86 6.90 -26.04
CA LYS A 305 -8.96 5.75 -26.12
C LYS A 305 -9.22 4.72 -25.01
N LEU A 306 -9.42 5.16 -23.77
CA LEU A 306 -9.78 4.29 -22.64
C LEU A 306 -11.08 3.51 -22.91
N ASN A 307 -12.07 4.17 -23.49
CA ASN A 307 -13.35 3.57 -23.85
C ASN A 307 -13.29 2.77 -25.17
N ARG A 308 -12.09 2.57 -25.75
CA ARG A 308 -11.86 1.81 -27.00
C ARG A 308 -12.65 2.34 -28.20
N VAL A 309 -12.97 3.63 -28.22
CA VAL A 309 -13.67 4.29 -29.34
C VAL A 309 -12.64 4.66 -30.42
N GLN A 310 -12.92 4.29 -31.65
CA GLN A 310 -12.04 4.58 -32.78
C GLN A 310 -11.91 6.09 -33.03
N PHE A 311 -10.71 6.51 -33.42
CA PHE A 311 -10.42 7.89 -33.82
C PHE A 311 -10.70 8.10 -35.32
N SER A 312 -11.21 9.27 -35.68
CA SER A 312 -11.14 9.76 -37.05
C SER A 312 -9.68 10.09 -37.43
N LEU A 313 -9.40 10.27 -38.71
CA LEU A 313 -8.06 10.67 -39.20
C LEU A 313 -7.58 11.97 -38.54
N ILE A 314 -8.47 12.96 -38.40
CA ILE A 314 -8.18 14.25 -37.79
C ILE A 314 -7.90 14.06 -36.29
N GLU A 315 -8.72 13.28 -35.60
CA GLU A 315 -8.50 12.97 -34.18
C GLU A 315 -7.17 12.22 -33.94
N SER A 316 -6.78 11.32 -34.85
CA SER A 316 -5.50 10.62 -34.76
C SER A 316 -4.31 11.58 -34.88
N LEU A 317 -4.39 12.55 -35.81
CA LEU A 317 -3.36 13.58 -35.94
C LEU A 317 -3.30 14.48 -34.71
N ILE A 318 -4.44 14.95 -34.18
CA ILE A 318 -4.51 15.77 -32.98
C ILE A 318 -3.96 14.97 -31.77
N ASN A 319 -4.32 13.69 -31.66
CA ASN A 319 -3.82 12.85 -30.56
C ASN A 319 -2.29 12.68 -30.62
N PHE A 320 -1.70 12.53 -31.82
CA PHE A 320 -0.25 12.50 -31.99
C PHE A 320 0.42 13.80 -31.51
N VAL A 321 -0.16 14.97 -31.85
CA VAL A 321 0.32 16.25 -31.33
C VAL A 321 0.19 16.34 -29.81
N CYS A 322 -0.92 15.85 -29.24
CA CYS A 322 -1.11 15.78 -27.80
C CYS A 322 -0.09 14.86 -27.12
N ASP A 323 0.30 13.75 -27.76
CA ASP A 323 1.34 12.86 -27.24
C ASP A 323 2.69 13.57 -27.13
N LEU A 324 3.08 14.33 -28.17
CA LEU A 324 4.36 15.03 -28.22
C LEU A 324 4.42 16.27 -27.30
N LEU A 325 3.36 17.09 -27.28
CA LEU A 325 3.39 18.40 -26.64
C LEU A 325 2.81 18.42 -25.22
N VAL A 326 1.95 17.45 -24.87
CA VAL A 326 1.30 17.42 -23.56
C VAL A 326 1.73 16.19 -22.75
N ARG A 327 1.41 14.96 -23.23
CA ARG A 327 1.68 13.74 -22.45
C ARG A 327 3.17 13.51 -22.22
N LYS A 328 4.03 13.76 -23.21
CA LYS A 328 5.48 13.65 -23.06
C LYS A 328 6.00 14.60 -21.97
N LYS A 329 5.58 15.89 -21.99
CA LYS A 329 5.99 16.88 -20.99
C LYS A 329 5.50 16.51 -19.57
N ILE A 330 4.31 15.93 -19.46
CA ILE A 330 3.82 15.43 -18.17
C ILE A 330 4.70 14.30 -17.69
N LYS A 331 5.00 13.30 -18.53
CA LYS A 331 5.89 12.18 -18.16
C LYS A 331 7.29 12.64 -17.74
N GLU A 332 7.83 13.64 -18.38
CA GLU A 332 9.15 14.21 -18.04
C GLU A 332 9.21 14.71 -16.60
N GLN A 333 8.10 15.23 -16.04
CA GLN A 333 8.02 15.62 -14.62
C GLN A 333 8.10 14.44 -13.65
N PHE A 334 7.90 13.22 -14.14
CA PHE A 334 8.02 11.97 -13.39
C PHE A 334 9.25 11.15 -13.82
N GLY A 335 10.28 11.83 -14.36
CA GLY A 335 11.52 11.20 -14.81
C GLY A 335 11.50 10.63 -16.22
N GLY A 336 10.40 10.76 -16.97
CA GLY A 336 10.28 10.39 -18.39
C GLY A 336 10.05 8.90 -18.69
N ASN A 337 10.39 7.99 -17.76
CA ASN A 337 10.37 6.54 -17.98
C ASN A 337 9.14 5.82 -17.39
N LEU A 338 8.26 6.53 -16.69
CA LEU A 338 7.12 5.92 -16.03
C LEU A 338 6.23 5.13 -17.02
N LYS A 339 6.10 3.83 -16.77
CA LYS A 339 5.25 2.91 -17.54
C LYS A 339 3.87 2.77 -16.91
N ALA A 340 3.84 2.61 -15.59
CA ALA A 340 2.58 2.54 -14.84
C ALA A 340 2.73 2.95 -13.38
N PHE A 341 1.68 3.57 -12.86
CA PHE A 341 1.34 3.56 -11.45
C PHE A 341 0.50 2.33 -11.13
N ILE A 342 0.73 1.72 -9.97
CA ILE A 342 -0.11 0.64 -9.46
C ILE A 342 -0.86 1.16 -8.23
N SER A 343 -2.16 1.28 -8.34
CA SER A 343 -3.04 1.77 -7.27
C SER A 343 -3.55 0.60 -6.44
N GLY A 344 -3.25 0.62 -5.16
CA GLY A 344 -3.72 -0.37 -4.21
C GLY A 344 -4.17 0.25 -2.89
N GLY A 345 -4.69 -0.60 -2.00
CA GLY A 345 -5.01 -0.19 -0.64
C GLY A 345 -6.33 0.57 -0.45
N GLY A 346 -7.07 0.87 -1.49
CA GLY A 346 -8.38 1.53 -1.43
C GLY A 346 -8.95 1.77 -2.83
N ALA A 347 -10.22 2.17 -2.92
CA ALA A 347 -10.86 2.48 -4.19
C ALA A 347 -10.29 3.77 -4.80
N LEU A 348 -9.89 3.70 -6.06
CA LEU A 348 -9.51 4.87 -6.84
C LEU A 348 -10.77 5.51 -7.44
N ASP A 349 -10.94 6.81 -7.24
CA ASP A 349 -12.04 7.54 -7.88
C ASP A 349 -11.98 7.41 -9.40
N LYS A 350 -13.13 7.16 -10.03
CA LYS A 350 -13.24 6.96 -11.48
C LYS A 350 -12.72 8.14 -12.27
N GLU A 351 -13.08 9.36 -11.86
CA GLU A 351 -12.69 10.59 -12.56
C GLU A 351 -11.20 10.81 -12.51
N VAL A 352 -10.59 10.60 -11.32
CA VAL A 352 -9.15 10.65 -11.12
C VAL A 352 -8.45 9.59 -11.97
N GLY A 353 -8.93 8.35 -11.95
CA GLY A 353 -8.36 7.27 -12.77
C GLY A 353 -8.46 7.55 -14.27
N CYS A 354 -9.61 7.99 -14.77
CA CYS A 354 -9.79 8.37 -16.16
C CYS A 354 -8.88 9.53 -16.57
N PHE A 355 -8.79 10.57 -15.73
CA PHE A 355 -7.95 11.73 -15.98
C PHE A 355 -6.47 11.35 -16.10
N LEU A 356 -5.92 10.62 -15.11
CA LEU A 356 -4.51 10.25 -15.11
C LEU A 356 -4.15 9.40 -16.35
N ASN A 357 -4.96 8.40 -16.67
CA ASN A 357 -4.77 7.60 -17.86
C ASN A 357 -4.85 8.45 -19.14
N ALA A 358 -5.81 9.37 -19.23
CA ALA A 358 -6.01 10.24 -20.40
C ALA A 358 -4.80 11.15 -20.66
N ILE A 359 -4.16 11.67 -19.60
CA ILE A 359 -3.00 12.56 -19.73
C ILE A 359 -1.66 11.82 -19.87
N GLY A 360 -1.67 10.48 -19.99
CA GLY A 360 -0.48 9.68 -20.26
C GLY A 360 0.27 9.18 -19.01
N LEU A 361 -0.42 9.12 -17.87
CA LEU A 361 0.05 8.51 -16.63
C LEU A 361 -0.76 7.22 -16.37
N PRO A 362 -0.40 6.08 -16.99
CA PRO A 362 -1.15 4.85 -16.84
C PRO A 362 -1.27 4.47 -15.36
N THR A 363 -2.49 4.30 -14.89
CA THR A 363 -2.79 3.98 -13.50
C THR A 363 -3.63 2.71 -13.47
N LEU A 364 -3.03 1.62 -12.97
CA LEU A 364 -3.62 0.29 -12.89
C LEU A 364 -4.15 0.09 -11.47
N GLN A 365 -5.44 -0.14 -11.34
CA GLN A 365 -6.05 -0.42 -10.05
C GLN A 365 -5.99 -1.91 -9.76
N GLY A 366 -5.50 -2.26 -8.55
CA GLY A 366 -5.52 -3.60 -7.99
C GLY A 366 -6.35 -3.68 -6.72
N TYR A 367 -6.77 -4.88 -6.37
CA TYR A 367 -7.55 -5.22 -5.19
C TYR A 367 -6.88 -6.31 -4.37
N GLY A 368 -7.03 -6.17 -3.07
CA GLY A 368 -6.66 -7.17 -2.09
C GLY A 368 -6.59 -6.61 -0.68
N LEU A 369 -6.24 -7.48 0.24
CA LEU A 369 -6.15 -7.20 1.67
C LEU A 369 -4.96 -7.98 2.24
N THR A 370 -4.51 -7.64 3.43
CA THR A 370 -3.36 -8.33 4.05
C THR A 370 -3.58 -9.84 4.07
N GLU A 371 -4.81 -10.28 4.34
CA GLU A 371 -5.25 -11.67 4.39
C GLU A 371 -5.17 -12.40 3.02
N THR A 372 -4.80 -11.70 1.93
CA THR A 372 -4.61 -12.29 0.59
C THR A 372 -3.19 -12.08 0.01
N SER A 373 -2.21 -11.77 0.82
CA SER A 373 -0.75 -11.69 0.57
C SER A 373 -0.24 -10.66 -0.45
N PRO A 374 -0.75 -9.47 -0.71
CA PRO A 374 -2.11 -9.02 -0.47
C PRO A 374 -3.02 -9.09 -1.71
N VAL A 375 -2.49 -9.30 -2.95
CA VAL A 375 -3.22 -9.04 -4.21
C VAL A 375 -4.11 -10.19 -4.61
N VAL A 376 -5.37 -9.90 -4.90
CA VAL A 376 -6.34 -10.81 -5.50
C VAL A 376 -6.42 -10.60 -7.01
N SER A 377 -6.52 -9.34 -7.45
CA SER A 377 -6.70 -8.97 -8.85
C SER A 377 -6.02 -7.63 -9.18
N CYS A 378 -5.73 -7.39 -10.45
CA CYS A 378 -5.21 -6.10 -10.92
C CYS A 378 -5.57 -5.89 -12.39
N ASN A 379 -5.78 -4.62 -12.80
CA ASN A 379 -5.90 -4.24 -14.21
C ASN A 379 -4.56 -4.46 -14.94
N SER A 380 -4.62 -4.85 -16.20
CA SER A 380 -3.44 -4.93 -17.08
C SER A 380 -3.25 -3.63 -17.86
N ILE A 381 -2.02 -3.36 -18.31
CA ILE A 381 -1.72 -2.18 -19.13
C ILE A 381 -2.46 -2.21 -20.48
N ASN A 382 -2.73 -3.41 -21.00
CA ASN A 382 -3.40 -3.61 -22.28
C ASN A 382 -4.93 -3.52 -22.18
N GLU A 383 -5.48 -3.64 -20.96
CA GLU A 383 -6.92 -3.58 -20.73
C GLU A 383 -7.24 -2.90 -19.38
N ILE A 384 -7.15 -1.57 -19.38
CA ILE A 384 -7.48 -0.76 -18.22
C ILE A 384 -8.99 -0.50 -18.21
N ARG A 385 -9.69 -1.01 -17.19
CA ARG A 385 -11.08 -0.68 -16.88
C ARG A 385 -11.12 0.03 -15.55
N VAL A 386 -11.19 1.36 -15.59
CA VAL A 386 -11.01 2.22 -14.41
C VAL A 386 -12.01 1.93 -13.28
N GLU A 387 -13.22 1.49 -13.60
CA GLU A 387 -14.27 1.15 -12.61
C GLU A 387 -14.10 -0.24 -12.00
N THR A 388 -13.10 -1.00 -12.43
CA THR A 388 -12.84 -2.36 -11.95
C THR A 388 -11.45 -2.45 -11.33
N VAL A 389 -11.24 -3.51 -10.58
CA VAL A 389 -9.93 -3.87 -10.03
C VAL A 389 -9.22 -4.96 -10.83
N GLY A 390 -9.61 -5.11 -12.09
CA GLY A 390 -9.00 -6.06 -13.02
C GLY A 390 -9.47 -7.50 -12.85
N LYS A 391 -8.78 -8.41 -13.51
CA LYS A 391 -9.05 -9.84 -13.44
C LYS A 391 -8.28 -10.46 -12.26
N PRO A 392 -8.84 -11.50 -11.61
CA PRO A 392 -8.11 -12.26 -10.60
C PRO A 392 -6.77 -12.78 -11.14
N PHE A 393 -5.74 -12.77 -10.29
CA PHE A 393 -4.46 -13.38 -10.63
C PHE A 393 -4.62 -14.89 -10.85
N ARG A 394 -3.79 -15.45 -11.70
CA ARG A 394 -3.79 -16.88 -11.97
C ARG A 394 -3.61 -17.66 -10.66
N GLY A 395 -4.49 -18.66 -10.43
CA GLY A 395 -4.49 -19.45 -9.20
C GLY A 395 -5.38 -18.90 -8.09
N ASN A 396 -5.84 -17.64 -8.18
CA ASN A 396 -6.82 -17.08 -7.26
C ASN A 396 -8.24 -17.37 -7.77
N LEU A 397 -9.02 -18.09 -6.99
CA LEU A 397 -10.44 -18.29 -7.23
C LEU A 397 -11.23 -17.22 -6.50
N VAL A 398 -12.12 -16.55 -7.21
CA VAL A 398 -12.98 -15.50 -6.66
C VAL A 398 -14.43 -15.83 -6.99
N LYS A 399 -15.31 -15.71 -6.01
CA LYS A 399 -16.76 -15.81 -6.21
C LYS A 399 -17.49 -14.78 -5.38
N ILE A 400 -18.70 -14.44 -5.80
CA ILE A 400 -19.60 -13.54 -5.08
C ILE A 400 -20.62 -14.42 -4.33
N ALA A 401 -20.76 -14.19 -3.02
CA ALA A 401 -21.77 -14.85 -2.19
C ALA A 401 -23.15 -14.25 -2.43
N ASN A 402 -24.20 -14.90 -1.89
CA ASN A 402 -25.59 -14.45 -2.09
C ASN A 402 -25.87 -13.06 -1.53
N ASP A 403 -25.12 -12.61 -0.53
CA ASP A 403 -25.20 -11.29 0.07
C ASP A 403 -24.28 -10.26 -0.61
N GLY A 404 -23.65 -10.65 -1.75
CA GLY A 404 -22.72 -9.80 -2.50
C GLY A 404 -21.29 -9.80 -1.97
N GLU A 405 -20.98 -10.53 -0.90
CA GLU A 405 -19.62 -10.58 -0.36
C GLU A 405 -18.66 -11.31 -1.30
N ILE A 406 -17.48 -10.72 -1.50
CA ILE A 406 -16.40 -11.32 -2.27
C ILE A 406 -15.72 -12.38 -1.42
N LEU A 407 -15.69 -13.61 -1.94
CA LEU A 407 -14.97 -14.74 -1.34
C LEU A 407 -13.77 -15.09 -2.19
N VAL A 408 -12.62 -15.31 -1.53
CA VAL A 408 -11.35 -15.63 -2.19
C VAL A 408 -10.83 -16.99 -1.71
N LYS A 409 -10.32 -17.80 -2.65
CA LYS A 409 -9.62 -19.04 -2.35
C LYS A 409 -8.40 -19.15 -3.25
N GLY A 410 -7.26 -19.52 -2.69
CA GLY A 410 -6.00 -19.69 -3.42
C GLY A 410 -4.83 -19.78 -2.45
N GLU A 411 -3.65 -19.99 -2.99
CA GLU A 411 -2.43 -20.01 -2.20
C GLU A 411 -2.12 -18.62 -1.59
N ASN A 412 -2.63 -17.55 -2.20
CA ASN A 412 -2.53 -16.19 -1.69
C ASN A 412 -3.27 -15.96 -0.37
N VAL A 413 -4.19 -16.83 0.03
CA VAL A 413 -4.96 -16.66 1.27
C VAL A 413 -4.08 -16.96 2.48
N MET A 414 -4.20 -16.13 3.52
CA MET A 414 -3.49 -16.29 4.79
C MET A 414 -3.67 -17.67 5.42
N LEU A 415 -2.73 -18.07 6.26
CA LEU A 415 -2.85 -19.30 7.07
C LEU A 415 -3.84 -19.12 8.24
N GLY A 416 -4.08 -17.89 8.67
CA GLY A 416 -4.98 -17.54 9.75
C GLY A 416 -4.51 -16.29 10.48
N TYR A 417 -5.17 -15.94 11.58
CA TYR A 417 -4.72 -14.91 12.51
C TYR A 417 -3.85 -15.52 13.62
N TRP A 418 -2.72 -14.88 13.92
CA TRP A 418 -1.79 -15.33 14.94
C TRP A 418 -2.48 -15.37 16.31
N ASN A 419 -2.34 -16.49 17.02
CA ASN A 419 -2.96 -16.77 18.32
C ASN A 419 -4.48 -16.50 18.39
N ASN A 420 -5.20 -16.52 17.26
CA ASN A 420 -6.62 -16.18 17.23
C ASN A 420 -7.42 -17.09 16.30
N GLU A 421 -7.62 -18.33 16.76
CA GLU A 421 -8.35 -19.34 16.00
C GLU A 421 -9.85 -18.98 15.85
N GLU A 422 -10.45 -18.36 16.85
CA GLU A 422 -11.85 -17.94 16.81
C GLU A 422 -12.11 -16.97 15.64
N GLU A 423 -11.29 -15.92 15.52
CA GLU A 423 -11.42 -14.95 14.42
C GLU A 423 -11.03 -15.57 13.07
N THR A 424 -10.07 -16.50 13.06
CA THR A 424 -9.71 -17.25 11.85
C THR A 424 -10.91 -18.04 11.33
N ASN A 425 -11.58 -18.79 12.19
CA ASN A 425 -12.74 -19.63 11.83
C ASN A 425 -13.98 -18.81 11.42
N LYS A 426 -14.08 -17.54 11.86
CA LYS A 426 -15.15 -16.63 11.39
C LYS A 426 -15.00 -16.28 9.92
N VAL A 427 -13.78 -16.06 9.45
CA VAL A 427 -13.51 -15.55 8.11
C VAL A 427 -13.03 -16.60 7.12
N LEU A 428 -12.42 -17.69 7.59
CA LEU A 428 -11.85 -18.75 6.76
C LEU A 428 -12.65 -20.04 6.88
N LYS A 429 -13.42 -20.40 5.82
CA LYS A 429 -14.29 -21.59 5.81
C LYS A 429 -14.03 -22.42 4.57
N ASN A 430 -13.62 -23.70 4.75
CA ASN A 430 -13.33 -24.63 3.65
C ASN A 430 -12.33 -24.07 2.61
N GLY A 431 -11.35 -23.29 3.10
CA GLY A 431 -10.33 -22.62 2.28
C GLY A 431 -10.82 -21.37 1.54
N TRP A 432 -12.06 -20.92 1.77
CA TRP A 432 -12.59 -19.66 1.28
C TRP A 432 -12.49 -18.59 2.37
N LEU A 433 -11.85 -17.48 2.02
CA LEU A 433 -11.76 -16.29 2.85
C LEU A 433 -12.96 -15.38 2.56
N SER A 434 -13.70 -15.02 3.61
CA SER A 434 -14.69 -13.95 3.61
C SER A 434 -13.96 -12.60 3.74
N THR A 435 -13.96 -11.80 2.67
CA THR A 435 -13.14 -10.58 2.62
C THR A 435 -13.74 -9.41 3.39
N GLY A 436 -15.05 -9.43 3.61
CA GLY A 436 -15.80 -8.29 4.14
C GLY A 436 -16.01 -7.17 3.11
N ASP A 437 -15.60 -7.35 1.86
CA ASP A 437 -15.85 -6.43 0.76
C ASP A 437 -16.99 -6.94 -0.11
N ILE A 438 -17.81 -6.04 -0.62
CA ILE A 438 -18.95 -6.33 -1.50
C ILE A 438 -18.54 -6.00 -2.94
N GLY A 439 -18.96 -6.85 -3.88
CA GLY A 439 -18.62 -6.62 -5.28
C GLY A 439 -19.41 -7.47 -6.25
N GLU A 440 -19.09 -7.29 -7.50
CA GLU A 440 -19.71 -7.96 -8.64
C GLU A 440 -18.67 -8.23 -9.74
N PHE A 441 -19.00 -9.10 -10.68
CA PHE A 441 -18.21 -9.27 -11.89
C PHE A 441 -18.85 -8.50 -13.07
N ASP A 442 -18.01 -7.73 -13.78
CA ASP A 442 -18.31 -7.19 -15.12
C ASP A 442 -17.55 -8.06 -16.15
N GLY A 443 -18.19 -9.10 -16.64
CA GLY A 443 -17.53 -10.16 -17.40
C GLY A 443 -16.50 -10.89 -16.54
N GLU A 444 -15.22 -10.83 -16.90
CA GLU A 444 -14.11 -11.41 -16.11
C GLU A 444 -13.47 -10.42 -15.11
N PHE A 445 -13.94 -9.16 -15.09
CA PHE A 445 -13.36 -8.09 -14.27
C PHE A 445 -14.10 -7.99 -12.95
N LEU A 446 -13.34 -8.01 -11.87
CA LEU A 446 -13.89 -7.80 -10.53
C LEU A 446 -14.10 -6.31 -10.30
N LYS A 447 -15.26 -5.96 -9.76
CA LYS A 447 -15.62 -4.60 -9.36
C LYS A 447 -16.00 -4.60 -7.88
N ILE A 448 -15.36 -3.73 -7.12
CA ILE A 448 -15.67 -3.53 -5.71
C ILE A 448 -16.72 -2.43 -5.63
N THR A 449 -17.80 -2.70 -4.95
CA THR A 449 -18.90 -1.73 -4.80
C THR A 449 -18.92 -1.10 -3.42
N ASP A 450 -18.55 -1.85 -2.38
CA ASP A 450 -18.57 -1.33 -1.01
C ASP A 450 -17.74 -2.19 -0.04
N ARG A 451 -17.79 -1.81 1.24
CA ARG A 451 -17.25 -2.57 2.35
C ARG A 451 -18.36 -2.90 3.35
N LYS A 452 -18.62 -4.17 3.61
CA LYS A 452 -19.73 -4.68 4.43
C LYS A 452 -19.85 -3.99 5.81
N LYS A 453 -18.72 -3.67 6.44
CA LYS A 453 -18.66 -2.99 7.74
C LYS A 453 -18.87 -1.47 7.70
N ASP A 454 -18.68 -0.87 6.53
CA ASP A 454 -18.76 0.59 6.35
C ASP A 454 -20.11 1.02 5.74
N ILE A 455 -20.91 0.07 5.25
CA ILE A 455 -22.27 0.33 4.74
C ILE A 455 -23.11 0.95 5.86
N ILE A 456 -23.73 2.07 5.54
CA ILE A 456 -24.74 2.72 6.38
C ILE A 456 -26.08 2.08 6.09
N ILE A 457 -26.73 1.52 7.11
CA ILE A 457 -28.06 0.93 6.98
C ILE A 457 -29.08 1.96 7.50
N THR A 458 -30.01 2.37 6.62
CA THR A 458 -31.09 3.29 7.01
C THR A 458 -32.12 2.56 7.89
N PRO A 459 -32.94 3.28 8.66
CA PRO A 459 -34.06 2.66 9.38
C PRO A 459 -35.07 1.94 8.46
N GLY A 460 -35.09 2.28 7.17
CA GLY A 460 -35.87 1.59 6.13
C GLY A 460 -35.25 0.32 5.57
N GLY A 461 -34.03 -0.02 5.98
CA GLY A 461 -33.27 -1.20 5.49
C GLY A 461 -32.46 -0.94 4.21
N ASP A 462 -32.38 0.29 3.71
CA ASP A 462 -31.57 0.61 2.54
C ASP A 462 -30.09 0.64 2.90
N ASN A 463 -29.25 0.12 2.01
CA ASN A 463 -27.80 0.13 2.12
C ASN A 463 -27.23 1.34 1.39
N ILE A 464 -26.47 2.17 2.08
CA ILE A 464 -25.82 3.37 1.52
C ILE A 464 -24.30 3.24 1.66
N SER A 465 -23.59 3.46 0.55
CA SER A 465 -22.12 3.54 0.52
C SER A 465 -21.63 4.92 0.95
N PRO A 466 -21.05 5.08 2.14
CA PRO A 466 -20.49 6.37 2.55
C PRO A 466 -19.27 6.75 1.72
N ILE A 467 -18.47 5.78 1.27
CA ILE A 467 -17.24 6.02 0.50
C ILE A 467 -17.54 6.71 -0.83
N LYS A 468 -18.63 6.33 -1.51
CA LYS A 468 -19.08 6.96 -2.76
C LYS A 468 -19.40 8.44 -2.53
N ILE A 469 -20.17 8.75 -1.48
CA ILE A 469 -20.57 10.12 -1.15
C ILE A 469 -19.37 10.95 -0.71
N GLU A 470 -18.47 10.38 0.09
CA GLU A 470 -17.22 11.02 0.52
C GLU A 470 -16.30 11.32 -0.67
N SER A 471 -16.23 10.41 -1.63
CA SER A 471 -15.48 10.64 -2.88
C SER A 471 -16.04 11.85 -3.63
N ASP A 472 -17.36 11.98 -3.74
CA ASP A 472 -17.99 13.13 -4.40
C ASP A 472 -17.78 14.43 -3.61
N LEU A 473 -17.82 14.40 -2.27
CA LEU A 473 -17.52 15.56 -1.42
C LEU A 473 -16.07 16.03 -1.59
N ASN A 474 -15.11 15.09 -1.60
CA ASN A 474 -13.69 15.37 -1.69
C ASN A 474 -13.23 15.83 -3.10
N LYS A 475 -14.12 15.86 -4.11
CA LYS A 475 -13.87 16.50 -5.41
C LYS A 475 -13.96 18.02 -5.34
N SER A 476 -14.66 18.55 -4.35
CA SER A 476 -14.77 20.00 -4.15
C SER A 476 -13.41 20.57 -3.72
N ASN A 477 -13.02 21.71 -4.32
CA ASN A 477 -11.79 22.41 -3.94
C ASN A 477 -11.82 22.90 -2.47
N PHE A 478 -12.99 23.01 -1.88
CA PHE A 478 -13.17 23.47 -0.51
C PHE A 478 -12.92 22.37 0.52
N ILE A 479 -13.15 21.09 0.14
CA ILE A 479 -13.16 19.96 1.06
C ILE A 479 -11.90 19.12 0.84
N GLU A 480 -11.08 19.05 1.86
CA GLU A 480 -9.89 18.21 1.86
C GLU A 480 -10.15 16.79 2.33
N GLN A 481 -10.99 16.66 3.36
CA GLN A 481 -11.38 15.35 3.89
C GLN A 481 -12.83 15.42 4.33
N SER A 482 -13.54 14.31 4.16
CA SER A 482 -14.91 14.17 4.62
C SER A 482 -15.17 12.80 5.23
N LEU A 483 -16.14 12.72 6.15
CA LEU A 483 -16.64 11.48 6.71
C LEU A 483 -18.16 11.56 6.81
N VAL A 484 -18.85 10.66 6.11
CA VAL A 484 -20.32 10.54 6.12
C VAL A 484 -20.75 9.61 7.25
N TYR A 485 -21.78 10.01 7.99
CA TYR A 485 -22.34 9.28 9.11
C TYR A 485 -23.88 9.30 9.07
N GLY A 486 -24.51 8.20 9.48
CA GLY A 486 -25.98 8.10 9.46
C GLY A 486 -26.52 6.71 9.67
N ASP A 487 -25.71 5.77 10.19
CA ASP A 487 -26.15 4.40 10.47
C ASP A 487 -27.29 4.39 11.50
N ASN A 488 -28.41 3.74 11.13
CA ASN A 488 -29.68 3.76 11.88
C ASN A 488 -30.19 5.17 12.21
N LYS A 489 -29.89 6.19 11.38
CA LYS A 489 -30.34 7.58 11.55
C LYS A 489 -31.30 7.98 10.43
N PRO A 490 -32.19 8.99 10.68
CA PRO A 490 -33.21 9.37 9.71
C PRO A 490 -32.67 10.01 8.43
N TYR A 491 -31.44 10.46 8.42
CA TYR A 491 -30.74 11.05 7.28
C TYR A 491 -29.21 11.01 7.46
N LEU A 492 -28.49 11.34 6.40
CA LEU A 492 -27.03 11.42 6.44
C LEU A 492 -26.57 12.81 6.86
N VAL A 493 -25.47 12.81 7.63
CA VAL A 493 -24.69 13.99 8.01
C VAL A 493 -23.23 13.78 7.66
N CYS A 494 -22.44 14.86 7.60
CA CYS A 494 -21.01 14.69 7.36
C CYS A 494 -20.14 15.59 8.24
N LEU A 495 -18.95 15.09 8.56
CA LEU A 495 -17.84 15.85 9.07
C LEU A 495 -17.00 16.32 7.87
N ILE A 496 -16.58 17.58 7.87
CA ILE A 496 -15.83 18.21 6.78
C ILE A 496 -14.56 18.85 7.34
N VAL A 497 -13.42 18.53 6.73
CA VAL A 497 -12.17 19.25 6.90
C VAL A 497 -11.95 20.11 5.66
N LEU A 498 -11.74 21.40 5.85
CA LEU A 498 -11.53 22.35 4.75
C LEU A 498 -10.09 22.33 4.26
N SER A 499 -9.91 22.55 2.96
CA SER A 499 -8.59 22.76 2.35
C SER A 499 -7.93 24.01 2.95
N SER A 500 -6.60 24.00 3.04
CA SER A 500 -5.82 25.08 3.69
C SER A 500 -6.08 26.46 3.10
N GLU A 501 -6.39 26.54 1.79
CA GLU A 501 -6.71 27.77 1.07
C GLU A 501 -8.09 28.34 1.40
N TYR A 502 -9.01 27.51 1.95
CA TYR A 502 -10.41 27.84 2.18
C TYR A 502 -10.83 27.80 3.66
N LYS A 503 -9.87 27.88 4.59
CA LYS A 503 -10.15 27.81 6.05
C LYS A 503 -11.16 28.84 6.56
N ASN A 504 -11.30 29.98 5.87
CA ASN A 504 -12.17 31.08 6.26
C ASN A 504 -13.46 31.15 5.43
N ILE A 505 -13.77 30.11 4.65
CA ILE A 505 -15.02 30.06 3.86
C ILE A 505 -16.24 30.04 4.80
N LYS A 506 -17.33 30.71 4.39
CA LYS A 506 -18.55 30.75 5.19
C LYS A 506 -19.37 29.46 5.07
N ASN A 507 -20.09 29.11 6.13
CA ASN A 507 -20.95 27.93 6.14
C ASN A 507 -21.99 27.92 5.02
N GLU A 508 -22.47 29.08 4.60
CA GLU A 508 -23.40 29.23 3.48
C GLU A 508 -22.82 28.76 2.16
N GLU A 509 -21.55 29.04 1.92
CA GLU A 509 -20.85 28.63 0.69
C GLU A 509 -20.62 27.11 0.68
N ILE A 510 -20.27 26.53 1.85
CA ILE A 510 -20.13 25.07 2.01
C ILE A 510 -21.49 24.39 1.78
N LYS A 511 -22.56 24.97 2.31
CA LYS A 511 -23.93 24.47 2.10
C LYS A 511 -24.32 24.47 0.62
N ILE A 512 -24.01 25.54 -0.10
CA ILE A 512 -24.27 25.62 -1.55
C ILE A 512 -23.50 24.50 -2.29
N GLU A 513 -22.25 24.23 -1.90
CA GLU A 513 -21.45 23.18 -2.51
C GLU A 513 -22.04 21.79 -2.23
N ILE A 514 -22.44 21.52 -0.98
CA ILE A 514 -23.13 20.27 -0.61
C ILE A 514 -24.44 20.12 -1.39
N GLU A 515 -25.21 21.19 -1.57
CA GLU A 515 -26.44 21.15 -2.36
C GLU A 515 -26.20 20.82 -3.84
N LYS A 516 -25.10 21.30 -4.42
CA LYS A 516 -24.68 20.90 -5.78
C LYS A 516 -24.38 19.39 -5.86
N ILE A 517 -23.64 18.86 -4.89
CA ILE A 517 -23.31 17.43 -4.81
C ILE A 517 -24.61 16.62 -4.61
N ASN A 518 -25.49 17.05 -3.72
CA ASN A 518 -26.78 16.42 -3.44
C ASN A 518 -27.71 16.32 -4.67
N LYS A 519 -27.52 17.15 -5.71
CA LYS A 519 -28.31 17.04 -6.96
C LYS A 519 -28.05 15.75 -7.71
N ASN A 520 -26.84 15.20 -7.55
CA ASN A 520 -26.42 13.96 -8.20
C ASN A 520 -26.66 12.71 -7.34
N LEU A 521 -27.12 12.88 -6.09
CA LEU A 521 -27.37 11.81 -5.14
C LEU A 521 -28.86 11.46 -5.07
N SER A 522 -29.16 10.18 -4.81
CA SER A 522 -30.51 9.72 -4.55
C SER A 522 -31.08 10.37 -3.28
N LYS A 523 -32.40 10.30 -3.09
CA LYS A 523 -33.09 10.95 -1.95
C LYS A 523 -32.51 10.52 -0.59
N ILE A 524 -32.16 9.24 -0.46
CA ILE A 524 -31.63 8.65 0.79
C ILE A 524 -30.15 8.94 0.99
N GLU A 525 -29.38 9.18 -0.07
CA GLU A 525 -27.93 9.48 -0.03
C GLU A 525 -27.65 10.96 0.26
N LYS A 526 -28.65 11.84 0.25
CA LYS A 526 -28.45 13.28 0.44
C LYS A 526 -28.00 13.65 1.84
N ILE A 527 -26.93 14.44 1.90
CA ILE A 527 -26.42 15.01 3.15
C ILE A 527 -27.32 16.17 3.57
N LYS A 528 -27.88 16.11 4.79
CA LYS A 528 -28.78 17.11 5.33
C LYS A 528 -28.10 18.17 6.16
N LYS A 529 -27.12 17.79 6.95
CA LYS A 529 -26.35 18.69 7.82
C LYS A 529 -24.89 18.33 7.82
N PHE A 530 -24.03 19.26 8.19
CA PHE A 530 -22.58 19.05 8.27
C PHE A 530 -21.98 19.76 9.46
N PHE A 531 -20.78 19.31 9.86
CA PHE A 531 -19.95 19.95 10.87
C PHE A 531 -18.54 20.13 10.34
N VAL A 532 -18.00 21.37 10.43
CA VAL A 532 -16.66 21.69 9.98
C VAL A 532 -15.65 21.45 11.09
N ILE A 533 -14.67 20.61 10.83
CA ILE A 533 -13.60 20.26 11.76
C ILE A 533 -12.38 21.14 11.48
N LYS A 534 -11.79 21.70 12.54
CA LYS A 534 -10.62 22.59 12.44
C LYS A 534 -9.33 21.85 12.09
N ASN A 535 -9.15 20.67 12.65
CA ASN A 535 -7.92 19.88 12.50
C ASN A 535 -8.13 18.76 11.47
N GLN A 536 -7.14 18.55 10.61
CA GLN A 536 -7.14 17.44 9.66
C GLN A 536 -7.10 16.10 10.38
N PHE A 537 -7.64 15.06 9.74
CA PHE A 537 -7.40 13.68 10.12
C PHE A 537 -6.00 13.31 9.68
N THR A 538 -5.16 12.87 10.61
CA THR A 538 -3.75 12.55 10.35
C THR A 538 -3.36 11.22 11.01
N ILE A 539 -2.15 10.76 10.71
CA ILE A 539 -1.56 9.57 11.35
C ILE A 539 -1.22 9.92 12.81
N GLU A 540 -0.70 11.13 13.06
CA GLU A 540 -0.25 11.60 14.37
C GLU A 540 -1.41 11.68 15.38
N ASN A 541 -2.59 12.12 14.95
CA ASN A 541 -3.78 12.13 15.82
C ASN A 541 -4.53 10.79 15.81
N ASN A 542 -3.92 9.75 15.20
CA ASN A 542 -4.47 8.40 15.13
C ASN A 542 -5.85 8.28 14.43
N MET A 543 -6.20 9.23 13.57
CA MET A 543 -7.44 9.22 12.79
C MET A 543 -7.25 8.66 11.38
N MET A 544 -5.98 8.47 10.96
CA MET A 544 -5.62 7.78 9.73
C MET A 544 -4.69 6.59 9.99
N THR A 545 -4.72 5.64 9.06
CA THR A 545 -3.71 4.56 9.02
C THR A 545 -2.42 5.09 8.38
N PRO A 546 -1.26 4.39 8.54
CA PRO A 546 -0.03 4.73 7.82
C PRO A 546 -0.18 4.73 6.30
N THR A 547 -1.18 4.05 5.77
CA THR A 547 -1.55 4.05 4.34
C THR A 547 -2.63 5.09 3.99
N LEU A 548 -2.78 6.11 4.82
CA LEU A 548 -3.64 7.28 4.63
C LEU A 548 -5.15 6.96 4.51
N LYS A 549 -5.62 5.83 5.07
CA LYS A 549 -7.05 5.52 5.19
C LYS A 549 -7.64 6.09 6.47
N LEU A 550 -8.88 6.60 6.40
CA LEU A 550 -9.59 7.07 7.59
C LEU A 550 -9.91 5.91 8.53
N LYS A 551 -9.60 6.08 9.81
CA LYS A 551 -10.06 5.19 10.88
C LYS A 551 -11.46 5.64 11.34
N ARG A 552 -12.46 5.29 10.53
CA ARG A 552 -13.87 5.71 10.67
C ARG A 552 -14.39 5.60 12.11
N TYR A 553 -14.24 4.43 12.73
CA TYR A 553 -14.64 4.20 14.11
C TYR A 553 -14.02 5.21 15.10
N LYS A 554 -12.72 5.50 14.94
CA LYS A 554 -12.00 6.43 15.82
C LYS A 554 -12.51 7.86 15.64
N ILE A 555 -12.73 8.28 14.41
CA ILE A 555 -13.24 9.62 14.08
C ILE A 555 -14.66 9.77 14.63
N VAL A 556 -15.56 8.82 14.37
CA VAL A 556 -16.93 8.83 14.89
C VAL A 556 -16.94 8.90 16.42
N LYS A 557 -16.13 8.07 17.10
CA LYS A 557 -16.02 8.11 18.56
C LYS A 557 -15.51 9.46 19.08
N THR A 558 -14.55 10.08 18.39
CA THR A 558 -13.98 11.37 18.80
C THR A 558 -14.97 12.52 18.64
N TYR A 559 -15.76 12.52 17.57
CA TYR A 559 -16.73 13.59 17.24
C TYR A 559 -18.19 13.17 17.48
N GLN A 560 -18.41 12.20 18.36
CA GLN A 560 -19.74 11.65 18.61
C GLN A 560 -20.74 12.72 19.06
N ASN A 561 -20.33 13.63 19.94
CA ASN A 561 -21.20 14.70 20.45
C ASN A 561 -21.60 15.68 19.32
N GLU A 562 -20.68 16.03 18.44
CA GLU A 562 -20.91 16.91 17.31
C GLU A 562 -21.83 16.23 16.28
N LEU A 563 -21.60 14.97 16.00
CA LEU A 563 -22.45 14.17 15.09
C LEU A 563 -23.87 14.03 15.61
N GLU A 564 -24.07 13.70 16.89
CA GLU A 564 -25.39 13.53 17.48
C GLU A 564 -26.17 14.86 17.50
N LYS A 565 -25.52 16.02 17.71
CA LYS A 565 -26.17 17.35 17.62
C LYS A 565 -26.70 17.65 16.23
N LEU A 566 -26.17 17.02 15.17
CA LEU A 566 -26.67 17.24 13.81
C LEU A 566 -28.04 16.55 13.56
N PHE A 567 -28.46 15.63 14.41
CA PHE A 567 -29.76 14.94 14.28
C PHE A 567 -30.85 15.58 15.13
N ASN A 568 -30.49 16.48 16.04
CA ASN A 568 -31.41 17.26 16.89
C ASN A 568 -31.80 18.64 16.23
#